data_bc84cd332064fe5e493078b8407bb9d0
#
_entry.id   bc84cd332064fe5e493078b8407bb9d0
#
_cell.length_a   1.000
_cell.length_b   1.000
_cell.length_c   1.000
_cell.angle_alpha   90.00
_cell.angle_beta   90.00
_cell.angle_gamma   90.00
#
_symmetry.space_group_name_H-M   'P 1'
#
loop_
_entity.id
_entity.type
_entity.pdbx_description
1 polymer ?
#
loop_
_entity_poly.entity_id
_entity_poly.type
_entity_poly.pdbx_seq_one_letter_code
_entity_poly.pdbx_strand_id
1 'polypeptide(L)'
;MFKDRTLIIATKHEKEKVIAPILEKELGVKCVVAKNLDTDILGTFTGEIEREDDPITTARNKCLMAMESNDGDLAIASEGSFGPHHSIFFTYSDDEFLLLLDKKNNLEIFVRILSTETNFNASEIKSKQELKEFSYKAKFPSHALIIKKSKDDFSEITKGINSWEVISEKYDEYISKYGSAYVETDMRAMFNPSRMQVIEKATQKLAEKIKSVCPACNTPGLGITTVKEGLPCNLCYHPTRSIISHLYECEKCDYVKEVKFPNQKETEDPMYCDYCNP
;
A
#
# COMPACT_ATOMS: atom_id res chain seq x y z
N MET A 1 -21.06 11.88 -10.87
CA MET A 1 -20.30 10.97 -11.76
C MET A 1 -20.38 9.53 -11.26
N PHE A 2 -20.09 9.26 -9.97
CA PHE A 2 -19.99 7.88 -9.40
C PHE A 2 -21.29 7.39 -8.75
N LYS A 3 -22.13 8.29 -8.25
CA LYS A 3 -23.35 7.99 -7.49
C LYS A 3 -24.22 6.93 -8.19
N ASP A 4 -24.72 5.98 -7.42
CA ASP A 4 -25.58 4.85 -7.82
C ASP A 4 -24.92 3.84 -8.80
N ARG A 5 -23.62 3.97 -9.11
CA ARG A 5 -22.87 2.99 -9.90
C ARG A 5 -22.35 1.85 -9.02
N THR A 6 -22.18 0.68 -9.63
CA THR A 6 -21.52 -0.45 -8.99
C THR A 6 -20.02 -0.28 -9.08
N LEU A 7 -19.33 -0.32 -7.94
CA LEU A 7 -17.87 -0.32 -7.83
C LEU A 7 -17.40 -1.74 -7.47
N ILE A 8 -16.63 -2.35 -8.35
CA ILE A 8 -16.09 -3.70 -8.16
C ILE A 8 -14.77 -3.61 -7.40
N ILE A 9 -14.67 -4.29 -6.25
CA ILE A 9 -13.45 -4.36 -5.45
C ILE A 9 -12.69 -5.62 -5.84
N ALA A 10 -11.51 -5.44 -6.46
CA ALA A 10 -10.63 -6.53 -6.87
C ALA A 10 -9.78 -7.02 -5.68
N THR A 11 -10.32 -7.88 -4.84
CA THR A 11 -9.66 -8.40 -3.64
C THR A 11 -9.97 -9.87 -3.40
N LYS A 12 -9.00 -10.59 -2.78
CA LYS A 12 -9.14 -11.92 -2.18
C LYS A 12 -8.95 -11.91 -0.66
N HIS A 13 -8.49 -10.77 -0.08
CA HIS A 13 -7.98 -10.69 1.28
C HIS A 13 -8.81 -9.78 2.19
N GLU A 14 -10.15 -9.78 2.00
CA GLU A 14 -11.12 -9.08 2.85
C GLU A 14 -10.92 -7.55 2.94
N LYS A 15 -10.21 -6.95 1.97
CA LYS A 15 -9.96 -5.50 1.94
C LYS A 15 -11.23 -4.68 1.77
N GLU A 16 -12.30 -5.29 1.24
CA GLU A 16 -13.62 -4.67 1.12
C GLU A 16 -14.18 -4.20 2.47
N LYS A 17 -13.77 -4.83 3.57
CA LYS A 17 -14.20 -4.45 4.92
C LYS A 17 -13.83 -3.01 5.30
N VAL A 18 -12.74 -2.49 4.75
CA VAL A 18 -12.28 -1.11 4.99
C VAL A 18 -12.50 -0.20 3.78
N ILE A 19 -12.53 -0.75 2.57
CA ILE A 19 -12.71 0.03 1.33
C ILE A 19 -14.19 0.39 1.12
N ALA A 20 -15.08 -0.60 1.19
CA ALA A 20 -16.49 -0.41 0.84
C ALA A 20 -17.20 0.66 1.70
N PRO A 21 -17.11 0.63 3.05
CA PRO A 21 -17.83 1.60 3.87
C PRO A 21 -17.45 3.05 3.58
N ILE A 22 -16.17 3.30 3.24
CA ILE A 22 -15.66 4.65 2.95
C ILE A 22 -16.19 5.10 1.58
N LEU A 23 -16.00 4.28 0.54
CA LEU A 23 -16.35 4.70 -0.83
C LEU A 23 -17.86 4.75 -1.05
N GLU A 24 -18.64 3.88 -0.43
CA GLU A 24 -20.10 3.97 -0.44
C GLU A 24 -20.59 5.27 0.18
N LYS A 25 -20.04 5.64 1.35
CA LYS A 25 -20.37 6.89 2.03
C LYS A 25 -19.95 8.12 1.23
N GLU A 26 -18.71 8.14 0.72
CA GLU A 26 -18.09 9.34 0.17
C GLU A 26 -18.45 9.58 -1.31
N LEU A 27 -18.70 8.52 -2.09
CA LEU A 27 -18.97 8.59 -3.53
C LEU A 27 -20.40 8.20 -3.91
N GLY A 28 -21.16 7.59 -2.98
CA GLY A 28 -22.52 7.08 -3.24
C GLY A 28 -22.55 5.91 -4.21
N VAL A 29 -21.47 5.15 -4.33
CA VAL A 29 -21.39 3.91 -5.11
C VAL A 29 -21.99 2.73 -4.33
N LYS A 30 -22.30 1.63 -5.03
CA LYS A 30 -22.59 0.34 -4.43
C LYS A 30 -21.38 -0.58 -4.63
N CYS A 31 -20.68 -0.93 -3.55
CA CYS A 31 -19.53 -1.80 -3.62
C CYS A 31 -19.91 -3.28 -3.72
N VAL A 32 -19.20 -4.01 -4.57
CA VAL A 32 -19.29 -5.47 -4.71
C VAL A 32 -17.89 -6.06 -4.81
N VAL A 33 -17.67 -7.23 -4.20
CA VAL A 33 -16.40 -7.94 -4.36
C VAL A 33 -16.42 -8.72 -5.68
N ALA A 34 -15.32 -8.67 -6.41
CA ALA A 34 -15.17 -9.40 -7.66
C ALA A 34 -15.33 -10.90 -7.46
N LYS A 35 -16.17 -11.54 -8.26
CA LYS A 35 -16.41 -12.99 -8.22
C LYS A 35 -15.35 -13.72 -9.04
N ASN A 36 -14.93 -14.89 -8.58
CA ASN A 36 -14.03 -15.80 -9.31
C ASN A 36 -12.71 -15.14 -9.76
N LEU A 37 -12.25 -14.12 -9.02
CA LEU A 37 -11.02 -13.41 -9.33
C LEU A 37 -9.84 -14.04 -8.57
N ASP A 38 -8.91 -14.65 -9.29
CA ASP A 38 -7.62 -15.07 -8.75
C ASP A 38 -6.57 -13.98 -8.97
N THR A 39 -6.35 -13.14 -7.96
CA THR A 39 -5.34 -12.08 -8.02
C THR A 39 -3.92 -12.55 -7.76
N ASP A 40 -3.73 -13.79 -7.27
CA ASP A 40 -2.43 -14.32 -6.90
C ASP A 40 -1.58 -14.67 -8.13
N ILE A 41 -2.22 -14.84 -9.30
CA ILE A 41 -1.53 -15.01 -10.59
C ILE A 41 -0.67 -13.80 -10.97
N LEU A 42 -0.95 -12.62 -10.42
CA LEU A 42 -0.20 -11.38 -10.63
C LEU A 42 0.87 -11.12 -9.56
N GLY A 43 1.17 -12.12 -8.73
CA GLY A 43 2.18 -12.08 -7.67
C GLY A 43 1.62 -12.34 -6.28
N THR A 44 2.40 -13.06 -5.46
CA THR A 44 2.06 -13.38 -4.06
C THR A 44 2.98 -12.67 -3.09
N PHE A 45 2.47 -12.31 -1.89
CA PHE A 45 3.30 -11.68 -0.84
C PHE A 45 4.41 -12.58 -0.31
N THR A 46 4.20 -13.88 -0.35
CA THR A 46 5.18 -14.88 0.10
C THR A 46 6.24 -15.19 -0.94
N GLY A 47 6.15 -14.62 -2.15
CA GLY A 47 7.15 -14.79 -3.21
C GLY A 47 7.06 -16.09 -3.98
N GLU A 48 5.99 -16.88 -3.81
CA GLU A 48 5.75 -18.13 -4.60
C GLU A 48 5.51 -17.81 -6.07
N ILE A 49 4.88 -16.68 -6.34
CA ILE A 49 4.71 -16.08 -7.67
C ILE A 49 5.31 -14.69 -7.61
N GLU A 50 6.36 -14.46 -8.38
CA GLU A 50 7.03 -13.17 -8.46
C GLU A 50 6.13 -12.14 -9.18
N ARG A 51 6.14 -10.91 -8.69
CA ARG A 51 5.45 -9.81 -9.36
C ARG A 51 6.32 -9.31 -10.51
N GLU A 52 5.80 -9.40 -11.74
CA GLU A 52 6.50 -8.95 -12.95
C GLU A 52 6.33 -7.44 -13.19
N ASP A 53 5.14 -6.90 -12.89
CA ASP A 53 4.77 -5.51 -13.15
C ASP A 53 5.03 -4.61 -11.92
N ASP A 54 5.13 -3.30 -12.14
CA ASP A 54 5.09 -2.31 -11.07
C ASP A 54 3.73 -2.31 -10.34
N PRO A 55 3.63 -1.78 -9.10
CA PRO A 55 2.40 -1.84 -8.32
C PRO A 55 1.18 -1.18 -8.96
N ILE A 56 1.36 -0.10 -9.73
CA ILE A 56 0.25 0.61 -10.38
C ILE A 56 -0.27 -0.23 -11.55
N THR A 57 0.62 -0.76 -12.37
CA THR A 57 0.28 -1.66 -13.48
C THR A 57 -0.40 -2.91 -12.97
N THR A 58 0.11 -3.52 -11.90
CA THR A 58 -0.54 -4.68 -11.26
C THR A 58 -1.94 -4.34 -10.75
N ALA A 59 -2.13 -3.21 -10.08
CA ALA A 59 -3.45 -2.78 -9.60
C ALA A 59 -4.42 -2.51 -10.77
N ARG A 60 -3.93 -1.89 -11.86
CA ARG A 60 -4.71 -1.68 -13.09
C ARG A 60 -5.15 -3.00 -13.71
N ASN A 61 -4.25 -3.97 -13.83
CA ASN A 61 -4.56 -5.30 -14.36
C ASN A 61 -5.61 -6.02 -13.49
N LYS A 62 -5.52 -5.91 -12.17
CA LYS A 62 -6.56 -6.42 -11.25
C LYS A 62 -7.92 -5.77 -11.47
N CYS A 63 -7.96 -4.45 -11.67
CA CYS A 63 -9.21 -3.74 -12.00
C CYS A 63 -9.80 -4.24 -13.32
N LEU A 64 -8.99 -4.40 -14.36
CA LEU A 64 -9.42 -4.89 -15.67
C LEU A 64 -10.01 -6.30 -15.60
N MET A 65 -9.32 -7.21 -14.92
CA MET A 65 -9.80 -8.59 -14.70
C MET A 65 -11.11 -8.62 -13.90
N ALA A 66 -11.22 -7.79 -12.86
CA ALA A 66 -12.42 -7.67 -12.05
C ALA A 66 -13.62 -7.13 -12.84
N MET A 67 -13.41 -6.16 -13.70
CA MET A 67 -14.45 -5.64 -14.60
C MET A 67 -14.90 -6.67 -15.62
N GLU A 68 -13.97 -7.42 -16.22
CA GLU A 68 -14.28 -8.46 -17.19
C GLU A 68 -15.10 -9.60 -16.56
N SER A 69 -14.69 -10.08 -15.37
CA SER A 69 -15.38 -11.18 -14.68
C SER A 69 -16.73 -10.80 -14.09
N ASN A 70 -17.07 -9.51 -13.98
CA ASN A 70 -18.30 -9.03 -13.35
C ASN A 70 -19.14 -8.12 -14.28
N ASP A 71 -18.81 -8.03 -15.58
CA ASP A 71 -19.48 -7.18 -16.56
C ASP A 71 -19.66 -5.74 -16.07
N GLY A 72 -18.55 -5.13 -15.65
CA GLY A 72 -18.56 -3.79 -15.05
C GLY A 72 -17.60 -2.80 -15.70
N ASP A 73 -17.78 -1.53 -15.38
CA ASP A 73 -17.00 -0.42 -15.94
C ASP A 73 -16.27 0.44 -14.89
N LEU A 74 -16.42 0.09 -13.60
CA LEU A 74 -15.82 0.81 -12.48
C LEU A 74 -15.24 -0.20 -11.48
N ALA A 75 -13.94 -0.14 -11.22
CA ALA A 75 -13.29 -1.02 -10.27
C ALA A 75 -12.23 -0.31 -9.44
N ILE A 76 -11.90 -0.92 -8.30
CA ILE A 76 -10.79 -0.52 -7.44
C ILE A 76 -9.94 -1.74 -7.09
N ALA A 77 -8.62 -1.54 -7.09
CA ALA A 77 -7.65 -2.52 -6.61
C ALA A 77 -6.62 -1.86 -5.71
N SER A 78 -5.99 -2.65 -4.85
CA SER A 78 -4.85 -2.23 -4.07
C SER A 78 -3.68 -3.18 -4.23
N GLU A 79 -2.48 -2.62 -4.20
CA GLU A 79 -1.21 -3.32 -4.15
C GLU A 79 -0.38 -2.81 -2.97
N GLY A 80 0.28 -3.76 -2.28
CA GLY A 80 1.19 -3.44 -1.20
C GLY A 80 2.56 -4.09 -1.43
N SER A 81 3.59 -3.44 -0.93
CA SER A 81 4.92 -4.01 -0.81
C SER A 81 5.54 -3.68 0.56
N PHE A 82 6.41 -4.58 1.03
CA PHE A 82 7.02 -4.48 2.34
C PHE A 82 8.53 -4.62 2.22
N GLY A 83 9.26 -3.78 2.94
CA GLY A 83 10.72 -3.82 2.90
C GLY A 83 11.34 -2.70 3.71
N PRO A 84 12.68 -2.54 3.63
CA PRO A 84 13.38 -1.41 4.24
C PRO A 84 12.82 -0.08 3.74
N HIS A 85 12.65 0.88 4.64
CA HIS A 85 12.21 2.22 4.27
C HIS A 85 13.30 2.94 3.47
N HIS A 86 12.92 3.63 2.38
CA HIS A 86 13.89 4.23 1.44
C HIS A 86 14.79 5.30 2.05
N SER A 87 14.32 6.02 3.08
CA SER A 87 15.03 7.16 3.66
C SER A 87 15.28 7.05 5.16
N ILE A 88 14.58 6.15 5.86
CA ILE A 88 14.74 5.95 7.31
C ILE A 88 15.44 4.63 7.51
N PHE A 89 16.74 4.69 7.84
CA PHE A 89 17.53 3.50 8.10
C PHE A 89 17.00 2.76 9.35
N PHE A 90 17.13 1.44 9.33
CA PHE A 90 16.72 0.53 10.41
C PHE A 90 15.21 0.41 10.66
N THR A 91 14.36 0.86 9.72
CA THR A 91 12.92 0.66 9.81
C THR A 91 12.37 0.00 8.55
N TYR A 92 11.32 -0.78 8.71
CA TYR A 92 10.54 -1.32 7.60
C TYR A 92 9.38 -0.40 7.25
N SER A 93 8.88 -0.54 6.05
CA SER A 93 7.71 0.19 5.57
C SER A 93 6.70 -0.75 4.91
N ASP A 94 5.45 -0.32 4.98
CA ASP A 94 4.31 -0.77 4.22
C ASP A 94 4.01 0.29 3.15
N ASP A 95 4.14 -0.06 1.89
CA ASP A 95 3.95 0.83 0.74
C ASP A 95 2.69 0.38 -0.02
N GLU A 96 1.56 0.99 0.30
CA GLU A 96 0.25 0.65 -0.26
C GLU A 96 -0.18 1.61 -1.37
N PHE A 97 -0.58 1.04 -2.50
CA PHE A 97 -1.17 1.71 -3.65
C PHE A 97 -2.64 1.35 -3.76
N LEU A 98 -3.50 2.33 -3.94
CA LEU A 98 -4.90 2.14 -4.33
C LEU A 98 -5.16 2.82 -5.65
N LEU A 99 -5.80 2.10 -6.56
CA LEU A 99 -6.14 2.59 -7.90
C LEU A 99 -7.62 2.36 -8.18
N LEU A 100 -8.33 3.44 -8.52
CA LEU A 100 -9.69 3.42 -9.07
C LEU A 100 -9.60 3.59 -10.59
N LEU A 101 -10.22 2.66 -11.30
CA LEU A 101 -10.32 2.67 -12.78
C LEU A 101 -11.77 2.80 -13.19
N ASP A 102 -12.09 3.81 -14.01
CA ASP A 102 -13.40 4.07 -14.59
C ASP A 102 -13.31 4.03 -16.14
N LYS A 103 -13.66 2.89 -16.74
CA LYS A 103 -13.63 2.71 -18.18
C LYS A 103 -14.65 3.62 -18.88
N LYS A 104 -15.82 3.82 -18.29
CA LYS A 104 -16.88 4.65 -18.87
C LYS A 104 -16.44 6.09 -19.09
N ASN A 105 -15.70 6.64 -18.14
CA ASN A 105 -15.22 8.02 -18.19
C ASN A 105 -13.77 8.14 -18.65
N ASN A 106 -13.11 7.01 -18.95
CA ASN A 106 -11.68 6.91 -19.26
C ASN A 106 -10.85 7.63 -18.19
N LEU A 107 -11.02 7.26 -16.93
CA LEU A 107 -10.43 7.93 -15.79
C LEU A 107 -9.68 6.91 -14.91
N GLU A 108 -8.46 7.27 -14.53
CA GLU A 108 -7.65 6.50 -13.59
C GLU A 108 -7.20 7.42 -12.46
N ILE A 109 -7.53 7.06 -11.22
CA ILE A 109 -7.13 7.85 -10.04
C ILE A 109 -6.45 6.90 -9.06
N PHE A 110 -5.22 7.22 -8.68
CA PHE A 110 -4.47 6.43 -7.71
C PHE A 110 -3.91 7.28 -6.57
N VAL A 111 -3.65 6.62 -5.47
CA VAL A 111 -2.90 7.16 -4.33
C VAL A 111 -1.87 6.16 -3.86
N ARG A 112 -0.83 6.66 -3.20
CA ARG A 112 0.20 5.89 -2.51
C ARG A 112 0.28 6.36 -1.07
N ILE A 113 0.42 5.39 -0.15
CA ILE A 113 0.78 5.64 1.25
C ILE A 113 1.99 4.80 1.60
N LEU A 114 3.04 5.46 2.05
CA LEU A 114 4.20 4.83 2.66
C LEU A 114 4.07 4.98 4.18
N SER A 115 3.99 3.88 4.90
CA SER A 115 3.78 3.84 6.34
C SER A 115 4.88 3.06 7.05
N THR A 116 5.37 3.57 8.17
CA THR A 116 6.26 2.82 9.08
C THR A 116 5.46 2.03 10.13
N GLU A 117 4.13 2.14 10.13
CA GLU A 117 3.23 1.38 11.01
C GLU A 117 3.04 -0.04 10.45
N THR A 118 4.09 -0.84 10.47
CA THR A 118 4.09 -2.22 10.00
C THR A 118 4.73 -3.15 11.03
N ASN A 119 4.28 -4.41 11.04
CA ASN A 119 4.93 -5.48 11.80
C ASN A 119 5.79 -6.39 10.89
N PHE A 120 6.04 -5.97 9.65
CA PHE A 120 6.81 -6.75 8.68
C PHE A 120 8.13 -7.20 9.26
N ASN A 121 8.31 -8.51 9.36
CA ASN A 121 9.51 -9.14 9.92
C ASN A 121 9.60 -10.61 9.49
N ALA A 122 10.82 -11.13 9.49
CA ALA A 122 11.10 -12.54 9.24
C ALA A 122 12.40 -12.95 9.94
N SER A 123 12.48 -14.19 10.41
CA SER A 123 13.68 -14.71 11.08
C SER A 123 13.76 -16.25 10.99
N GLU A 124 14.98 -16.75 10.94
CA GLU A 124 15.26 -18.15 11.25
C GLU A 124 15.18 -18.35 12.76
N ILE A 125 14.42 -19.32 13.21
CA ILE A 125 14.11 -19.62 14.63
C ILE A 125 14.66 -20.99 14.97
N LYS A 126 15.49 -21.05 16.03
CA LYS A 126 16.16 -22.28 16.49
C LYS A 126 15.74 -22.72 17.89
N SER A 127 15.02 -21.86 18.62
CA SER A 127 14.56 -22.15 19.98
C SER A 127 13.14 -21.66 20.21
N LYS A 128 12.43 -22.30 21.16
CA LYS A 128 11.09 -21.87 21.61
C LYS A 128 11.10 -20.46 22.19
N GLN A 129 12.22 -20.05 22.79
CA GLN A 129 12.37 -18.70 23.30
C GLN A 129 12.40 -17.68 22.16
N GLU A 130 13.18 -17.92 21.10
CA GLU A 130 13.21 -17.07 19.90
C GLU A 130 11.85 -17.01 19.23
N LEU A 131 11.13 -18.15 19.11
CA LEU A 131 9.77 -18.18 18.57
C LEU A 131 8.84 -17.25 19.35
N LYS A 132 8.89 -17.34 20.68
CA LYS A 132 8.06 -16.51 21.56
C LYS A 132 8.39 -15.02 21.41
N GLU A 133 9.67 -14.66 21.40
CA GLU A 133 10.12 -13.26 21.21
C GLU A 133 9.72 -12.69 19.85
N PHE A 134 9.91 -13.47 18.78
CA PHE A 134 9.47 -13.10 17.45
C PHE A 134 7.96 -12.88 17.40
N SER A 135 7.19 -13.83 17.93
CA SER A 135 5.72 -13.78 17.94
C SER A 135 5.19 -12.54 18.67
N TYR A 136 5.77 -12.19 19.83
CA TYR A 136 5.38 -10.96 20.54
C TYR A 136 5.68 -9.69 19.73
N LYS A 137 6.87 -9.59 19.10
CA LYS A 137 7.23 -8.46 18.23
C LYS A 137 6.32 -8.37 17.02
N ALA A 138 5.90 -9.51 16.49
CA ALA A 138 4.97 -9.62 15.37
C ALA A 138 3.50 -9.32 15.73
N LYS A 139 3.19 -9.04 17.02
CA LYS A 139 1.84 -8.81 17.56
C LYS A 139 0.92 -10.05 17.48
N PHE A 140 1.52 -11.25 17.49
CA PHE A 140 0.76 -12.51 17.50
C PHE A 140 -0.02 -12.66 18.81
N PRO A 141 -1.24 -13.22 18.82
CA PRO A 141 -1.93 -13.90 17.74
C PRO A 141 -2.87 -12.98 16.92
N SER A 142 -2.96 -11.68 17.21
CA SER A 142 -3.83 -10.76 16.46
C SER A 142 -3.36 -10.57 15.01
N HIS A 143 -2.06 -10.70 14.78
CA HIS A 143 -1.42 -10.75 13.47
C HIS A 143 -0.93 -12.18 13.24
N ALA A 144 -1.33 -12.78 12.14
CA ALA A 144 -0.95 -14.16 11.85
C ALA A 144 0.52 -14.28 11.45
N LEU A 145 1.03 -15.48 11.56
CA LEU A 145 2.37 -15.88 11.16
C LEU A 145 2.32 -16.89 10.02
N ILE A 146 3.44 -16.98 9.33
CA ILE A 146 3.76 -18.00 8.35
C ILE A 146 4.98 -18.75 8.86
N ILE A 147 5.00 -20.07 8.72
CA ILE A 147 6.16 -20.91 9.00
C ILE A 147 6.52 -21.73 7.78
N LYS A 148 7.80 -21.81 7.46
CA LYS A 148 8.37 -22.56 6.37
C LYS A 148 9.75 -23.09 6.70
N LYS A 149 10.28 -23.99 5.87
CA LYS A 149 11.57 -24.64 6.09
C LYS A 149 12.75 -23.64 6.07
N SER A 150 12.79 -22.76 5.07
CA SER A 150 13.82 -21.73 4.94
C SER A 150 13.25 -20.52 4.18
N LYS A 151 14.03 -19.44 4.08
CA LYS A 151 13.61 -18.19 3.43
C LYS A 151 13.08 -18.41 2.02
N ASP A 152 13.76 -19.20 1.22
CA ASP A 152 13.49 -19.34 -0.21
C ASP A 152 12.91 -20.73 -0.58
N ASP A 153 12.51 -21.54 0.41
CA ASP A 153 11.90 -22.85 0.20
C ASP A 153 10.40 -22.80 0.53
N PHE A 154 9.58 -22.92 -0.50
CA PHE A 154 8.12 -22.89 -0.43
C PHE A 154 7.49 -24.28 -0.52
N SER A 155 8.28 -25.36 -0.57
CA SER A 155 7.81 -26.74 -0.68
C SER A 155 6.97 -27.19 0.52
N GLU A 156 7.35 -26.71 1.71
CA GLU A 156 6.57 -26.88 2.95
C GLU A 156 6.34 -25.50 3.57
N ILE A 157 5.11 -25.00 3.50
CA ILE A 157 4.70 -23.70 4.04
C ILE A 157 3.33 -23.79 4.70
N THR A 158 3.20 -23.24 5.88
CA THR A 158 1.91 -23.07 6.58
C THR A 158 1.67 -21.59 6.83
N LYS A 159 0.55 -21.07 6.31
CA LYS A 159 0.17 -19.66 6.35
C LYS A 159 -1.07 -19.43 7.22
N GLY A 160 -1.26 -18.19 7.69
CA GLY A 160 -2.45 -17.77 8.42
C GLY A 160 -2.52 -18.33 9.83
N ILE A 161 -1.38 -18.64 10.43
CA ILE A 161 -1.33 -19.18 11.80
C ILE A 161 -1.63 -18.05 12.79
N ASN A 162 -2.72 -18.19 13.55
CA ASN A 162 -3.17 -17.22 14.56
C ASN A 162 -3.49 -17.87 15.92
N SER A 163 -2.94 -19.05 16.20
CA SER A 163 -3.12 -19.80 17.45
C SER A 163 -1.76 -20.30 17.96
N TRP A 164 -1.51 -20.15 19.27
CA TRP A 164 -0.29 -20.61 19.93
C TRP A 164 -0.10 -22.12 19.87
N GLU A 165 -1.20 -22.87 19.87
CA GLU A 165 -1.20 -24.32 19.75
C GLU A 165 -0.63 -24.71 18.38
N VAL A 166 -1.19 -24.14 17.31
CA VAL A 166 -0.81 -24.46 15.93
C VAL A 166 0.64 -24.03 15.64
N ILE A 167 1.06 -22.82 16.04
CA ILE A 167 2.44 -22.39 15.78
C ILE A 167 3.45 -23.22 16.53
N SER A 168 3.13 -23.65 17.77
CA SER A 168 4.02 -24.50 18.57
C SER A 168 4.14 -25.91 18.00
N GLU A 169 3.02 -26.50 17.57
CA GLU A 169 3.01 -27.82 16.91
C GLU A 169 3.83 -27.79 15.62
N LYS A 170 3.59 -26.80 14.77
CA LYS A 170 4.33 -26.65 13.52
C LYS A 170 5.81 -26.39 13.76
N TYR A 171 6.15 -25.55 14.72
CA TYR A 171 7.53 -25.31 15.09
C TYR A 171 8.23 -26.61 15.52
N ASP A 172 7.63 -27.41 16.40
CA ASP A 172 8.21 -28.68 16.86
C ASP A 172 8.38 -29.68 15.68
N GLU A 173 7.45 -29.68 14.71
CA GLU A 173 7.55 -30.46 13.47
C GLU A 173 8.77 -30.03 12.64
N TYR A 174 8.93 -28.72 12.37
CA TYR A 174 10.04 -28.19 11.56
C TYR A 174 11.39 -28.36 12.23
N ILE A 175 11.49 -28.13 13.56
CA ILE A 175 12.72 -28.36 14.31
C ILE A 175 13.12 -29.84 14.25
N SER A 176 12.18 -30.76 14.41
CA SER A 176 12.46 -32.20 14.32
C SER A 176 12.98 -32.63 12.95
N LYS A 177 12.41 -32.03 11.88
CA LYS A 177 12.79 -32.39 10.50
C LYS A 177 14.07 -31.68 10.03
N TYR A 178 14.25 -30.41 10.38
CA TYR A 178 15.23 -29.52 9.74
C TYR A 178 16.21 -28.84 10.68
N GLY A 179 15.99 -28.94 12.00
CA GLY A 179 16.83 -28.28 13.02
C GLY A 179 16.58 -26.79 13.19
N SER A 180 15.83 -26.16 12.28
CA SER A 180 15.39 -24.77 12.34
C SER A 180 14.06 -24.60 11.63
N ALA A 181 13.39 -23.44 11.86
CA ALA A 181 12.20 -23.04 11.14
C ALA A 181 12.34 -21.57 10.72
N TYR A 182 11.89 -21.22 9.52
CA TYR A 182 11.80 -19.82 9.09
C TYR A 182 10.39 -19.29 9.37
N VAL A 183 10.30 -18.27 10.21
CA VAL A 183 9.02 -17.68 10.62
C VAL A 183 8.96 -16.25 10.11
N GLU A 184 7.84 -15.89 9.48
CA GLU A 184 7.59 -14.55 8.98
C GLU A 184 6.18 -14.07 9.33
N THR A 185 5.99 -12.77 9.35
CA THR A 185 4.67 -12.16 9.52
C THR A 185 3.82 -12.37 8.28
N ASP A 186 2.54 -12.73 8.48
CA ASP A 186 1.60 -12.85 7.37
C ASP A 186 1.09 -11.46 6.96
N MET A 187 1.59 -10.99 5.82
CA MET A 187 1.25 -9.66 5.32
C MET A 187 -0.02 -9.62 4.47
N ARG A 188 -0.76 -10.72 4.32
CA ARG A 188 -2.09 -10.70 3.69
C ARG A 188 -3.06 -9.90 4.56
N ALA A 189 -3.83 -8.99 3.96
CA ALA A 189 -4.63 -8.00 4.69
C ALA A 189 -5.58 -8.64 5.72
N MET A 190 -6.24 -9.74 5.37
CA MET A 190 -7.16 -10.48 6.27
C MET A 190 -6.49 -11.03 7.54
N PHE A 191 -5.17 -11.15 7.55
CA PHE A 191 -4.38 -11.66 8.68
C PHE A 191 -3.52 -10.58 9.35
N ASN A 192 -3.63 -9.33 8.90
CA ASN A 192 -2.77 -8.24 9.37
C ASN A 192 -3.59 -6.96 9.64
N PRO A 193 -4.10 -6.78 10.88
CA PRO A 193 -4.85 -5.59 11.25
C PRO A 193 -4.09 -4.26 11.06
N SER A 194 -2.77 -4.24 11.26
CA SER A 194 -1.96 -3.02 11.02
C SER A 194 -1.99 -2.63 9.53
N ARG A 195 -1.83 -3.59 8.63
CA ARG A 195 -1.96 -3.37 7.19
C ARG A 195 -3.36 -2.90 6.80
N MET A 196 -4.42 -3.49 7.38
CA MET A 196 -5.79 -3.06 7.11
C MET A 196 -6.00 -1.59 7.46
N GLN A 197 -5.38 -1.08 8.53
CA GLN A 197 -5.43 0.35 8.87
C GLN A 197 -4.72 1.22 7.83
N VAL A 198 -3.60 0.75 7.25
CA VAL A 198 -2.91 1.48 6.16
C VAL A 198 -3.78 1.53 4.90
N ILE A 199 -4.44 0.42 4.55
CA ILE A 199 -5.40 0.36 3.42
C ILE A 199 -6.60 1.30 3.68
N GLU A 200 -7.10 1.36 4.91
CA GLU A 200 -8.17 2.29 5.29
C GLU A 200 -7.75 3.76 5.09
N LYS A 201 -6.57 4.15 5.58
CA LYS A 201 -5.99 5.50 5.37
C LYS A 201 -5.81 5.80 3.87
N ALA A 202 -5.34 4.81 3.10
CA ALA A 202 -5.19 4.96 1.66
C ALA A 202 -6.55 5.16 0.97
N THR A 203 -7.60 4.46 1.42
CA THR A 203 -8.95 4.61 0.89
C THR A 203 -9.52 6.00 1.19
N GLN A 204 -9.31 6.52 2.40
CA GLN A 204 -9.71 7.89 2.77
C GLN A 204 -9.03 8.92 1.86
N LYS A 205 -7.70 8.79 1.69
CA LYS A 205 -6.92 9.67 0.81
C LYS A 205 -7.38 9.58 -0.66
N LEU A 206 -7.74 8.39 -1.13
CA LEU A 206 -8.29 8.21 -2.47
C LEU A 206 -9.65 8.90 -2.62
N ALA A 207 -10.55 8.75 -1.65
CA ALA A 207 -11.85 9.42 -1.64
C ALA A 207 -11.71 10.95 -1.67
N GLU A 208 -10.77 11.51 -0.89
CA GLU A 208 -10.45 12.95 -0.91
C GLU A 208 -9.93 13.38 -2.28
N LYS A 209 -9.01 12.63 -2.88
CA LYS A 209 -8.47 12.91 -4.22
C LYS A 209 -9.58 12.87 -5.28
N ILE A 210 -10.48 11.88 -5.24
CA ILE A 210 -11.62 11.78 -6.16
C ILE A 210 -12.55 12.99 -6.03
N LYS A 211 -12.77 13.52 -4.82
CA LYS A 211 -13.62 14.70 -4.60
C LYS A 211 -12.94 16.01 -5.01
N SER A 212 -11.63 16.02 -5.17
CA SER A 212 -10.89 17.15 -5.71
C SER A 212 -11.07 17.20 -7.22
N VAL A 213 -11.85 18.18 -7.71
CA VAL A 213 -12.18 18.31 -9.11
C VAL A 213 -11.42 19.43 -9.78
N CYS A 214 -11.12 19.26 -11.05
CA CYS A 214 -10.53 20.32 -11.88
C CYS A 214 -11.51 21.49 -12.03
N PRO A 215 -11.12 22.73 -11.71
CA PRO A 215 -12.04 23.88 -11.82
C PRO A 215 -12.38 24.27 -13.25
N ALA A 216 -11.60 23.80 -14.24
CA ALA A 216 -11.84 24.11 -15.65
C ALA A 216 -12.78 23.11 -16.33
N CYS A 217 -12.68 21.80 -16.02
CA CYS A 217 -13.47 20.77 -16.71
C CYS A 217 -14.25 19.83 -15.78
N ASN A 218 -14.21 20.05 -14.46
CA ASN A 218 -14.86 19.25 -13.42
C ASN A 218 -14.42 17.77 -13.37
N THR A 219 -13.28 17.41 -13.99
CA THR A 219 -12.73 16.05 -13.89
C THR A 219 -12.27 15.77 -12.48
N PRO A 220 -12.70 14.66 -11.83
CA PRO A 220 -12.21 14.23 -10.52
C PRO A 220 -10.73 13.84 -10.55
N GLY A 221 -10.09 13.87 -9.37
CA GLY A 221 -8.73 13.37 -9.22
C GLY A 221 -7.64 14.43 -9.34
N LEU A 222 -8.00 15.73 -9.38
CA LEU A 222 -7.00 16.78 -9.38
C LEU A 222 -6.15 16.69 -8.12
N GLY A 223 -4.87 16.52 -8.27
CA GLY A 223 -3.93 16.39 -7.17
C GLY A 223 -2.54 16.88 -7.54
N ILE A 224 -1.61 16.76 -6.60
CA ILE A 224 -0.21 17.08 -6.86
C ILE A 224 0.35 16.06 -7.86
N THR A 225 0.84 16.55 -9.00
CA THR A 225 1.50 15.74 -10.03
C THR A 225 3.01 15.83 -9.93
N THR A 226 3.52 17.01 -9.56
CA THR A 226 4.95 17.28 -9.46
C THR A 226 5.24 18.18 -8.27
N VAL A 227 6.38 17.96 -7.63
CA VAL A 227 6.95 18.88 -6.64
C VAL A 227 8.17 19.57 -7.25
N LYS A 228 8.28 20.88 -7.06
CA LYS A 228 9.50 21.64 -7.42
C LYS A 228 10.32 21.87 -6.18
N GLU A 229 11.59 21.54 -6.25
CA GLU A 229 12.61 21.91 -5.26
C GLU A 229 13.14 23.31 -5.52
N GLY A 230 13.96 23.84 -4.60
CA GLY A 230 14.60 25.13 -4.76
C GLY A 230 14.18 26.18 -3.75
N LEU A 231 13.62 25.78 -2.59
CA LEU A 231 13.35 26.72 -1.50
C LEU A 231 14.69 27.41 -1.11
N PRO A 232 14.77 28.76 -1.11
CA PRO A 232 16.05 29.44 -0.88
C PRO A 232 16.51 29.26 0.58
N CYS A 233 17.82 29.09 0.77
CA CYS A 233 18.45 29.13 2.08
C CYS A 233 18.28 30.51 2.73
N ASN A 234 17.94 30.58 4.02
CA ASN A 234 17.74 31.85 4.71
C ASN A 234 19.03 32.63 4.98
N LEU A 235 20.22 32.00 4.77
CA LEU A 235 21.52 32.65 4.98
C LEU A 235 22.17 33.05 3.65
N CYS A 236 22.29 32.17 2.67
CA CYS A 236 23.02 32.42 1.42
C CYS A 236 22.13 32.56 0.19
N TYR A 237 20.82 32.35 0.32
CA TYR A 237 19.82 32.39 -0.74
C TYR A 237 20.01 31.40 -1.89
N HIS A 238 20.97 30.47 -1.82
CA HIS A 238 21.09 29.40 -2.77
C HIS A 238 19.86 28.46 -2.66
N PRO A 239 19.41 27.89 -3.78
CA PRO A 239 18.31 26.91 -3.76
C PRO A 239 18.74 25.66 -2.98
N THR A 240 17.83 25.16 -2.15
CA THR A 240 17.98 23.90 -1.41
C THR A 240 17.18 22.78 -2.08
N ARG A 241 17.30 21.55 -1.58
CA ARG A 241 16.46 20.40 -2.01
C ARG A 241 15.05 20.46 -1.42
N SER A 242 14.74 21.45 -0.61
CA SER A 242 13.43 21.62 -0.02
C SER A 242 12.41 22.11 -1.05
N ILE A 243 11.16 21.70 -0.87
CA ILE A 243 10.07 21.96 -1.82
C ILE A 243 9.69 23.44 -1.78
N ILE A 244 9.74 24.12 -2.93
CA ILE A 244 9.29 25.50 -3.12
C ILE A 244 7.84 25.56 -3.61
N SER A 245 7.40 24.59 -4.43
CA SER A 245 6.01 24.57 -4.91
C SER A 245 5.49 23.17 -5.25
N HIS A 246 4.17 23.05 -5.21
CA HIS A 246 3.43 21.91 -5.76
C HIS A 246 2.76 22.29 -7.07
N LEU A 247 2.85 21.41 -8.08
CA LEU A 247 2.10 21.51 -9.32
C LEU A 247 0.90 20.58 -9.29
N TYR A 248 -0.24 21.09 -9.74
CA TYR A 248 -1.48 20.36 -9.96
C TYR A 248 -1.82 20.44 -11.42
N GLU A 249 -1.97 19.31 -12.09
CA GLU A 249 -2.28 19.22 -13.49
C GLU A 249 -3.50 18.33 -13.70
N CYS A 250 -4.37 18.73 -14.59
CA CYS A 250 -5.55 17.93 -14.93
C CYS A 250 -5.21 16.91 -16.01
N GLU A 251 -5.59 15.66 -15.80
CA GLU A 251 -5.35 14.58 -16.78
C GLU A 251 -6.22 14.70 -18.05
N LYS A 252 -7.24 15.58 -18.04
CA LYS A 252 -8.23 15.71 -19.12
C LYS A 252 -8.19 17.02 -19.89
N CYS A 253 -7.60 18.06 -19.31
CA CYS A 253 -7.49 19.36 -19.96
C CYS A 253 -6.18 20.04 -19.57
N ASP A 254 -5.85 21.15 -20.21
CA ASP A 254 -4.58 21.89 -20.01
C ASP A 254 -4.55 22.73 -18.72
N TYR A 255 -5.44 22.46 -17.75
CA TYR A 255 -5.44 23.17 -16.48
C TYR A 255 -4.22 22.81 -15.66
N VAL A 256 -3.42 23.83 -15.30
CA VAL A 256 -2.26 23.74 -14.40
C VAL A 256 -2.40 24.77 -13.30
N LYS A 257 -2.12 24.39 -12.08
CA LYS A 257 -2.04 25.27 -10.92
C LYS A 257 -0.74 25.03 -10.17
N GLU A 258 0.02 26.10 -9.93
CA GLU A 258 1.17 26.07 -9.04
C GLU A 258 0.82 26.66 -7.68
N VAL A 259 1.11 25.94 -6.59
CA VAL A 259 0.96 26.39 -5.21
C VAL A 259 2.35 26.56 -4.62
N LYS A 260 2.79 27.82 -4.45
CA LYS A 260 4.07 28.14 -3.82
C LYS A 260 4.00 28.02 -2.31
N PHE A 261 5.12 27.66 -1.72
CA PHE A 261 5.31 27.54 -0.27
C PHE A 261 4.28 26.65 0.42
N PRO A 262 4.04 25.42 -0.07
CA PRO A 262 2.97 24.55 0.44
C PRO A 262 3.18 24.16 1.92
N ASN A 263 4.43 24.20 2.39
CA ASN A 263 4.80 23.92 3.77
C ASN A 263 4.82 25.16 4.67
N GLN A 264 4.26 26.30 4.21
CA GLN A 264 4.23 27.59 4.94
C GLN A 264 5.62 28.11 5.30
N LYS A 265 6.65 27.72 4.53
CA LYS A 265 8.02 28.21 4.63
C LYS A 265 8.39 28.92 3.33
N GLU A 266 9.00 30.10 3.42
CA GLU A 266 9.53 30.86 2.28
C GLU A 266 11.03 30.69 2.12
N THR A 267 11.73 30.25 3.20
CA THR A 267 13.16 29.96 3.22
C THR A 267 13.42 28.67 4.00
N GLU A 268 14.57 28.06 3.77
CA GLU A 268 15.04 26.84 4.45
C GLU A 268 16.21 27.14 5.40
N ASP A 269 16.32 26.35 6.47
CA ASP A 269 17.44 26.42 7.41
C ASP A 269 18.77 26.10 6.71
N PRO A 270 19.86 26.83 7.01
CA PRO A 270 21.20 26.57 6.43
C PRO A 270 21.70 25.15 6.66
N MET A 271 21.21 24.45 7.68
CA MET A 271 21.52 23.05 7.96
C MET A 271 21.16 22.14 6.78
N TYR A 272 20.12 22.49 5.98
CA TYR A 272 19.68 21.76 4.79
C TYR A 272 20.18 22.37 3.47
N CYS A 273 21.16 23.26 3.53
CA CYS A 273 21.73 23.91 2.38
C CYS A 273 23.06 23.26 2.01
N ASP A 274 23.15 22.65 0.82
CA ASP A 274 24.39 22.01 0.35
C ASP A 274 25.56 22.98 0.20
N TYR A 275 25.31 24.32 0.22
CA TYR A 275 26.34 25.33 0.15
C TYR A 275 26.85 25.81 1.53
N CYS A 276 25.91 25.96 2.51
CA CYS A 276 26.28 26.41 3.86
C CYS A 276 26.69 25.23 4.76
N ASN A 277 26.22 24.03 4.47
CA ASN A 277 26.47 22.79 5.21
C ASN A 277 26.67 21.65 4.19
N PRO A 278 27.83 21.61 3.51
CA PRO A 278 28.13 20.66 2.43
C PRO A 278 28.30 19.20 2.92
#